data_0a6665e0e15b072f55d1bd20fdb45b04
#
_entry.id   0a6665e0e15b072f55d1bd20fdb45b04
#
_cell.length_a   1.000
_cell.length_b   1.000
_cell.length_c   1.000
_cell.angle_alpha   90.00
_cell.angle_beta   90.00
_cell.angle_gamma   90.00
#
_symmetry.space_group_name_H-M   'P 1'
#
loop_
_entity.id
_entity.type
_entity.pdbx_description
1 polymer ?
#
loop_
_entity_poly.entity_id
_entity_poly.type
_entity_poly.pdbx_seq_one_letter_code
_entity_poly.pdbx_strand_id
1 'polypeptide(L)'
;HPVDRRQRQMCIRDRDEYAEVLSIEYDPNRTAFIALTKFEDGEKKYIVAPKGLKVGQKVISGENASPQIGNCMPLSAIPLGTTVCCIEMTPGKGAVLARSAGSYGQLMARDGKFATIKLPSGETRLILVNCYAVIGTVSNSDHQLVVSGKAGRTRWLGRRPRTRAVVMNPVDHPMGGGEGRASGGHPRSKKGIPAKGYRTR
;
A
#
# COMPACT_ATOMS: atom_id res chain seq x y z
N HIS A 1 -11.90 -17.59 -15.23
CA HIS A 1 -10.48 -17.90 -15.33
C HIS A 1 -9.85 -17.88 -13.94
N PRO A 2 -9.14 -18.93 -13.52
CA PRO A 2 -8.38 -18.89 -12.28
C PRO A 2 -7.26 -17.86 -12.49
N VAL A 3 -7.36 -16.73 -11.81
CA VAL A 3 -6.30 -15.73 -11.77
C VAL A 3 -5.09 -16.40 -11.12
N ASP A 4 -4.05 -16.64 -11.90
CA ASP A 4 -2.82 -17.29 -11.48
C ASP A 4 -2.28 -16.56 -10.24
N ARG A 5 -2.01 -17.31 -9.16
CA ARG A 5 -1.42 -16.77 -7.92
C ARG A 5 -0.09 -16.05 -8.15
N ARG A 6 0.56 -16.28 -9.30
CA ARG A 6 1.79 -15.58 -9.74
C ARG A 6 1.55 -14.12 -10.08
N GLN A 7 0.33 -13.69 -10.43
CA GLN A 7 -0.01 -12.27 -10.66
C GLN A 7 0.01 -11.41 -9.39
N ARG A 8 0.24 -11.99 -8.22
CA ARG A 8 0.43 -11.22 -6.96
C ARG A 8 1.79 -10.51 -6.86
N GLN A 9 2.73 -10.83 -7.71
CA GLN A 9 4.02 -10.14 -7.80
C GLN A 9 3.85 -8.90 -8.70
N MET A 10 3.33 -7.82 -8.14
CA MET A 10 3.11 -6.56 -8.84
C MET A 10 4.37 -5.68 -8.91
N CYS A 11 5.53 -6.25 -8.76
CA CYS A 11 6.80 -5.63 -9.12
C CYS A 11 7.41 -6.50 -10.22
N ILE A 12 7.77 -5.87 -11.32
CA ILE A 12 8.64 -6.49 -12.31
C ILE A 12 9.94 -6.74 -11.58
N ARG A 13 10.33 -8.00 -11.46
CA ARG A 13 11.58 -8.39 -10.84
C ARG A 13 12.56 -8.90 -11.86
N ASP A 14 13.82 -8.58 -11.57
CA ASP A 14 15.00 -9.30 -12.03
C ASP A 14 15.14 -9.44 -13.56
N ARG A 15 14.53 -8.52 -14.31
CA ARG A 15 14.80 -8.39 -15.74
C ARG A 15 15.33 -6.99 -15.98
N ASP A 16 16.60 -6.86 -16.26
CA ASP A 16 17.22 -5.61 -16.76
C ASP A 16 16.70 -5.25 -18.18
N GLU A 17 15.42 -5.59 -18.42
CA GLU A 17 14.72 -5.37 -19.69
C GLU A 17 13.70 -4.24 -19.56
N TYR A 18 13.53 -3.49 -20.62
CA TYR A 18 12.52 -2.45 -20.70
C TYR A 18 11.14 -3.05 -20.95
N ALA A 19 10.15 -2.53 -20.25
CA ALA A 19 8.74 -2.80 -20.52
C ALA A 19 8.05 -1.48 -20.91
N GLU A 20 7.30 -1.49 -21.99
CA GLU A 20 6.50 -0.34 -22.45
C GLU A 20 5.13 -0.35 -21.78
N VAL A 21 4.68 0.79 -21.30
CA VAL A 21 3.34 0.98 -20.71
C VAL A 21 2.32 1.10 -21.85
N LEU A 22 1.44 0.11 -21.98
CA LEU A 22 0.40 0.07 -23.00
C LEU A 22 -0.86 0.85 -22.61
N SER A 23 -1.30 0.67 -21.36
CA SER A 23 -2.52 1.31 -20.85
C SER A 23 -2.42 1.54 -19.34
N ILE A 24 -3.23 2.48 -18.85
CA ILE A 24 -3.46 2.68 -17.41
C ILE A 24 -4.93 2.39 -17.15
N GLU A 25 -5.21 1.48 -16.19
CA GLU A 25 -6.52 0.88 -16.02
C GLU A 25 -7.01 1.00 -14.57
N TYR A 26 -8.33 0.93 -14.40
CA TYR A 26 -8.99 0.85 -13.12
C TYR A 26 -9.02 -0.60 -12.63
N ASP A 27 -8.69 -0.82 -11.34
CA ASP A 27 -8.82 -2.13 -10.68
C ASP A 27 -9.77 -2.02 -9.47
N PRO A 28 -10.91 -2.74 -9.47
CA PRO A 28 -11.85 -2.69 -8.35
C PRO A 28 -11.29 -3.28 -7.04
N ASN A 29 -10.20 -4.05 -7.09
CA ASN A 29 -9.59 -4.68 -5.92
C ASN A 29 -8.66 -3.75 -5.15
N ARG A 30 -8.34 -2.57 -5.69
CA ARG A 30 -7.44 -1.60 -5.07
C ARG A 30 -7.87 -0.17 -5.33
N THR A 31 -7.33 0.74 -4.55
CA THR A 31 -7.61 2.18 -4.66
C THR A 31 -6.71 2.87 -5.70
N ALA A 32 -5.57 2.28 -6.02
CA ALA A 32 -4.61 2.76 -7.02
C ALA A 32 -4.98 2.29 -8.42
N PHE A 33 -4.57 3.03 -9.46
CA PHE A 33 -4.62 2.55 -10.84
C PHE A 33 -3.53 1.51 -11.08
N ILE A 34 -3.73 0.66 -12.07
CA ILE A 34 -2.77 -0.31 -12.57
C ILE A 34 -2.34 0.07 -13.98
N ALA A 35 -1.14 -0.33 -14.37
CA ALA A 35 -0.64 -0.15 -15.72
C ALA A 35 -0.32 -1.51 -16.34
N LEU A 36 -0.82 -1.74 -17.55
CA LEU A 36 -0.45 -2.89 -18.37
C LEU A 36 0.86 -2.58 -19.05
N THR A 37 1.87 -3.38 -18.81
CA THR A 37 3.19 -3.26 -19.42
C THR A 37 3.47 -4.46 -20.34
N LYS A 38 4.19 -4.20 -21.44
CA LYS A 38 4.63 -5.21 -22.41
C LYS A 38 6.14 -5.21 -22.47
N PHE A 39 6.74 -6.37 -22.28
CA PHE A 39 8.17 -6.62 -22.44
C PHE A 39 8.55 -6.84 -23.90
N GLU A 40 9.85 -6.81 -24.20
CA GLU A 40 10.38 -7.05 -25.54
C GLU A 40 10.10 -8.48 -26.03
N ASP A 41 10.05 -9.46 -25.12
CA ASP A 41 9.66 -10.85 -25.39
C ASP A 41 8.16 -11.02 -25.70
N GLY A 42 7.37 -9.94 -25.61
CA GLY A 42 5.92 -9.95 -25.81
C GLY A 42 5.10 -10.29 -24.58
N GLU A 43 5.73 -10.67 -23.45
CA GLU A 43 5.03 -10.92 -22.19
C GLU A 43 4.36 -9.64 -21.67
N LYS A 44 3.13 -9.77 -21.18
CA LYS A 44 2.38 -8.65 -20.59
C LYS A 44 2.20 -8.85 -19.09
N LYS A 45 2.50 -7.81 -18.31
CA LYS A 45 2.32 -7.81 -16.85
C LYS A 45 1.65 -6.54 -16.37
N TYR A 46 0.85 -6.66 -15.31
CA TYR A 46 0.31 -5.50 -14.61
C TYR A 46 1.25 -5.05 -13.49
N ILE A 47 1.43 -3.75 -13.39
CA ILE A 47 2.13 -3.09 -12.29
C ILE A 47 1.19 -2.09 -11.60
N VAL A 48 1.45 -1.73 -10.35
CA VAL A 48 0.79 -0.58 -9.71
C VAL A 48 1.32 0.68 -10.36
N ALA A 49 0.44 1.48 -10.94
CA ALA A 49 0.84 2.71 -11.62
C ALA A 49 1.30 3.78 -10.61
N PRO A 50 2.52 4.28 -10.67
CA PRO A 50 2.92 5.48 -9.92
C PRO A 50 2.30 6.74 -10.53
N LYS A 51 2.21 7.80 -9.73
CA LYS A 51 1.73 9.11 -10.16
C LYS A 51 2.68 9.69 -11.19
N GLY A 52 2.15 10.13 -12.31
CA GLY A 52 2.94 10.71 -13.42
C GLY A 52 3.42 9.72 -14.46
N LEU A 53 3.13 8.42 -14.30
CA LEU A 53 3.39 7.44 -15.36
C LEU A 53 2.49 7.74 -16.57
N LYS A 54 3.06 7.63 -17.78
CA LYS A 54 2.35 7.89 -19.05
C LYS A 54 2.32 6.64 -19.92
N VAL A 55 1.28 6.51 -20.74
CA VAL A 55 1.20 5.50 -21.80
C VAL A 55 2.34 5.74 -22.82
N GLY A 56 2.99 4.68 -23.28
CA GLY A 56 4.17 4.71 -24.15
C GLY A 56 5.50 4.93 -23.39
N GLN A 57 5.47 5.20 -22.09
CA GLN A 57 6.69 5.31 -21.28
C GLN A 57 7.32 3.93 -21.09
N LYS A 58 8.64 3.87 -21.22
CA LYS A 58 9.40 2.66 -20.90
C LYS A 58 9.78 2.66 -19.42
N VAL A 59 9.61 1.54 -18.76
CA VAL A 59 9.99 1.30 -17.37
C VAL A 59 10.91 0.09 -17.30
N ILE A 60 11.85 0.11 -16.35
CA ILE A 60 12.82 -0.97 -16.16
C ILE A 60 12.86 -1.38 -14.69
N SER A 61 13.18 -2.64 -14.44
CA SER A 61 13.42 -3.17 -13.10
C SER A 61 14.78 -3.83 -13.05
N GLY A 62 15.72 -3.26 -12.30
CA GLY A 62 17.06 -3.81 -12.17
C GLY A 62 17.98 -2.91 -11.36
N GLU A 63 19.20 -3.39 -11.13
CA GLU A 63 20.21 -2.63 -10.38
C GLU A 63 20.73 -1.42 -11.16
N ASN A 64 20.76 -1.52 -12.48
CA ASN A 64 21.26 -0.48 -13.39
C ASN A 64 20.15 0.50 -13.85
N ALA A 65 18.93 0.38 -13.28
CA ALA A 65 17.84 1.26 -13.62
C ALA A 65 18.15 2.70 -13.21
N SER A 66 17.75 3.67 -14.06
CA SER A 66 17.83 5.09 -13.69
C SER A 66 16.73 5.44 -12.66
N PRO A 67 16.97 6.41 -11.75
CA PRO A 67 15.99 6.79 -10.73
C PRO A 67 14.86 7.66 -11.30
N GLN A 68 14.16 7.14 -12.32
CA GLN A 68 12.98 7.76 -12.94
C GLN A 68 11.69 7.19 -12.41
N ILE A 69 10.61 7.98 -12.48
CA ILE A 69 9.28 7.57 -12.04
C ILE A 69 8.83 6.32 -12.78
N GLY A 70 8.47 5.28 -12.04
CA GLY A 70 8.02 4.00 -12.59
C GLY A 70 9.08 2.91 -12.59
N ASN A 71 10.36 3.27 -12.54
CA ASN A 71 11.43 2.28 -12.47
C ASN A 71 11.50 1.63 -11.08
N CYS A 72 11.82 0.35 -11.10
CA CYS A 72 11.97 -0.46 -9.89
C CYS A 72 13.45 -0.81 -9.72
N MET A 73 13.99 -0.56 -8.51
CA MET A 73 15.40 -0.79 -8.25
C MET A 73 15.64 -1.15 -6.78
N PRO A 74 16.76 -1.81 -6.44
CA PRO A 74 17.08 -2.12 -5.06
C PRO A 74 17.35 -0.84 -4.26
N LEU A 75 17.00 -0.84 -2.97
CA LEU A 75 17.20 0.31 -2.08
C LEU A 75 18.67 0.75 -1.98
N SER A 76 19.60 -0.15 -2.29
CA SER A 76 21.03 0.16 -2.38
C SER A 76 21.35 1.19 -3.48
N ALA A 77 20.65 1.13 -4.60
CA ALA A 77 20.90 1.97 -5.77
C ALA A 77 20.08 3.29 -5.77
N ILE A 78 19.00 3.39 -4.97
CA ILE A 78 18.12 4.57 -4.93
C ILE A 78 18.82 5.73 -4.22
N PRO A 79 18.85 6.96 -4.78
CA PRO A 79 19.39 8.14 -4.11
C PRO A 79 18.67 8.43 -2.79
N LEU A 80 19.40 8.91 -1.78
CA LEU A 80 18.81 9.33 -0.50
C LEU A 80 17.84 10.50 -0.70
N GLY A 81 16.79 10.55 0.12
CA GLY A 81 15.73 11.56 0.01
C GLY A 81 14.67 11.24 -1.03
N THR A 82 14.88 10.24 -1.89
CA THR A 82 13.93 9.87 -2.95
C THR A 82 12.63 9.31 -2.37
N THR A 83 11.53 9.70 -3.00
CA THR A 83 10.21 9.15 -2.71
C THR A 83 10.03 7.81 -3.43
N VAL A 84 9.61 6.78 -2.71
CA VAL A 84 9.46 5.42 -3.20
C VAL A 84 8.10 4.84 -2.82
N CYS A 85 7.60 3.92 -3.62
CA CYS A 85 6.36 3.17 -3.35
C CYS A 85 6.56 1.69 -3.67
N CYS A 86 5.54 0.87 -3.40
CA CYS A 86 5.60 -0.58 -3.67
C CYS A 86 6.86 -1.25 -3.10
N ILE A 87 7.14 -0.97 -1.83
CA ILE A 87 8.39 -1.36 -1.16
C ILE A 87 8.29 -2.81 -0.67
N GLU A 88 9.34 -3.58 -0.89
CA GLU A 88 9.49 -4.91 -0.31
C GLU A 88 9.93 -4.86 1.15
N MET A 89 9.53 -5.84 1.92
CA MET A 89 10.02 -6.06 3.30
C MET A 89 11.07 -7.16 3.39
N THR A 90 10.97 -8.13 2.50
CA THR A 90 11.89 -9.27 2.43
C THR A 90 12.29 -9.44 0.97
N PRO A 91 13.58 -9.55 0.66
CA PRO A 91 14.02 -9.73 -0.72
C PRO A 91 13.30 -10.93 -1.34
N GLY A 92 12.79 -10.76 -2.53
CA GLY A 92 12.16 -11.84 -3.24
C GLY A 92 10.67 -12.07 -2.97
N LYS A 93 10.05 -11.44 -1.99
CA LYS A 93 8.61 -11.66 -1.65
C LYS A 93 7.63 -10.71 -2.32
N GLY A 94 8.12 -9.70 -3.04
CA GLY A 94 7.28 -8.70 -3.70
C GLY A 94 6.88 -7.54 -2.79
N ALA A 95 6.27 -6.53 -3.40
CA ALA A 95 5.87 -5.30 -2.73
C ALA A 95 4.82 -5.52 -1.63
N VAL A 96 5.07 -4.97 -0.46
CA VAL A 96 4.18 -5.05 0.71
C VAL A 96 3.76 -3.68 1.19
N LEU A 97 4.68 -2.71 1.29
CA LEU A 97 4.44 -1.39 1.84
C LEU A 97 4.14 -0.35 0.76
N ALA A 98 3.44 0.72 1.12
CA ALA A 98 3.11 1.88 0.28
C ALA A 98 2.50 1.49 -1.08
N ARG A 99 1.40 0.72 -1.09
CA ARG A 99 0.71 0.23 -2.30
C ARG A 99 -0.65 0.88 -2.55
N SER A 100 -1.22 1.53 -1.54
CA SER A 100 -2.53 2.19 -1.65
C SER A 100 -2.42 3.51 -2.40
N ALA A 101 -3.54 4.00 -2.95
CA ALA A 101 -3.61 5.27 -3.64
C ALA A 101 -2.94 6.40 -2.86
N GLY A 102 -2.10 7.18 -3.52
CA GLY A 102 -1.38 8.32 -2.97
C GLY A 102 -0.33 7.99 -1.91
N SER A 103 -0.12 6.71 -1.55
CA SER A 103 0.87 6.34 -0.54
C SER A 103 2.29 6.36 -1.10
N TYR A 104 3.25 6.65 -0.22
CA TYR A 104 4.68 6.66 -0.52
C TYR A 104 5.49 6.46 0.75
N GLY A 105 6.74 6.08 0.62
CA GLY A 105 7.75 6.16 1.65
C GLY A 105 8.87 7.07 1.18
N GLN A 106 9.73 7.52 2.09
CA GLN A 106 10.92 8.30 1.77
C GLN A 106 12.16 7.56 2.28
N LEU A 107 13.13 7.37 1.41
CA LEU A 107 14.42 6.78 1.78
C LEU A 107 15.25 7.85 2.50
N MET A 108 15.44 7.68 3.82
CA MET A 108 16.12 8.67 4.66
C MET A 108 17.63 8.45 4.73
N ALA A 109 18.03 7.20 4.99
CA ALA A 109 19.43 6.85 5.19
C ALA A 109 19.69 5.39 4.78
N ARG A 110 20.96 5.07 4.57
CA ARG A 110 21.46 3.70 4.43
C ARG A 110 22.63 3.50 5.38
N ASP A 111 22.59 2.40 6.10
CA ASP A 111 23.65 2.02 7.03
C ASP A 111 23.92 0.50 6.90
N GLY A 112 25.08 0.17 6.38
CA GLY A 112 25.50 -1.19 6.13
C GLY A 112 24.46 -1.99 5.31
N LYS A 113 23.87 -3.01 5.94
CA LYS A 113 22.88 -3.90 5.31
C LYS A 113 21.44 -3.37 5.33
N PHE A 114 21.20 -2.21 5.96
CA PHE A 114 19.85 -1.70 6.15
C PHE A 114 19.67 -0.30 5.54
N ALA A 115 18.46 -0.08 5.03
CA ALA A 115 17.96 1.21 4.60
C ALA A 115 16.86 1.67 5.57
N THR A 116 16.91 2.93 5.99
CA THR A 116 15.88 3.56 6.83
C THR A 116 14.85 4.25 5.95
N ILE A 117 13.61 3.78 6.01
CA ILE A 117 12.50 4.33 5.23
C ILE A 117 11.47 4.93 6.18
N LYS A 118 11.08 6.19 5.93
CA LYS A 118 9.95 6.86 6.57
C LYS A 118 8.68 6.51 5.82
N LEU A 119 7.73 5.88 6.51
CA LEU A 119 6.43 5.46 5.96
C LEU A 119 5.37 6.58 6.04
N PRO A 120 4.24 6.46 5.31
CA PRO A 120 3.15 7.43 5.36
C PRO A 120 2.56 7.62 6.77
N SER A 121 2.66 6.61 7.63
CA SER A 121 2.23 6.68 9.03
C SER A 121 3.14 7.54 9.93
N GLY A 122 4.27 8.04 9.41
CA GLY A 122 5.31 8.71 10.18
C GLY A 122 6.33 7.77 10.83
N GLU A 123 6.07 6.46 10.83
CA GLU A 123 6.99 5.45 11.35
C GLU A 123 8.22 5.31 10.47
N THR A 124 9.38 5.20 11.07
CA THR A 124 10.63 4.82 10.39
C THR A 124 10.88 3.32 10.55
N ARG A 125 11.22 2.65 9.45
CA ARG A 125 11.53 1.21 9.45
C ARG A 125 12.88 0.95 8.82
N LEU A 126 13.58 -0.02 9.38
CA LEU A 126 14.78 -0.61 8.81
C LEU A 126 14.38 -1.74 7.86
N ILE A 127 14.83 -1.68 6.63
CA ILE A 127 14.56 -2.65 5.56
C ILE A 127 15.90 -3.03 4.94
N LEU A 128 16.09 -4.29 4.54
CA LEU A 128 17.31 -4.73 3.88
C LEU A 128 17.54 -3.96 2.57
N VAL A 129 18.77 -3.53 2.31
CA VAL A 129 19.14 -2.75 1.11
C VAL A 129 18.91 -3.50 -0.20
N ASN A 130 18.87 -4.82 -0.17
CA ASN A 130 18.57 -5.67 -1.33
C ASN A 130 17.07 -5.76 -1.65
N CYS A 131 16.20 -5.16 -0.83
CA CYS A 131 14.78 -5.06 -1.14
C CYS A 131 14.54 -4.05 -2.26
N TYR A 132 13.61 -4.37 -3.15
CA TYR A 132 13.23 -3.51 -4.27
C TYR A 132 12.14 -2.52 -3.88
N ALA A 133 12.16 -1.37 -4.53
CA ALA A 133 11.10 -0.36 -4.45
C ALA A 133 10.93 0.35 -5.79
N VAL A 134 9.73 0.86 -6.05
CA VAL A 134 9.43 1.65 -7.25
C VAL A 134 9.60 3.13 -6.93
N ILE A 135 10.23 3.87 -7.84
CA ILE A 135 10.44 5.31 -7.73
C ILE A 135 9.12 6.06 -7.94
N GLY A 136 8.80 6.97 -7.03
CA GLY A 136 7.63 7.83 -7.09
C GLY A 136 6.58 7.54 -6.02
N THR A 137 5.42 8.16 -6.15
CA THR A 137 4.23 7.96 -5.30
C THR A 137 3.21 7.14 -6.06
N VAL A 138 2.34 6.41 -5.35
CA VAL A 138 1.25 5.66 -5.98
C VAL A 138 0.22 6.63 -6.59
N SER A 139 -0.35 6.26 -7.73
CA SER A 139 -1.40 7.02 -8.43
C SER A 139 -2.67 7.23 -7.61
N ASN A 140 -3.62 8.02 -8.17
CA ASN A 140 -4.93 8.28 -7.59
C ASN A 140 -4.85 8.93 -6.18
N SER A 141 -3.95 9.91 -6.00
CA SER A 141 -3.72 10.59 -4.71
C SER A 141 -4.99 11.21 -4.11
N ASP A 142 -5.93 11.61 -4.96
CA ASP A 142 -7.15 12.31 -4.55
C ASP A 142 -8.25 11.35 -4.05
N HIS A 143 -7.99 10.04 -4.09
CA HIS A 143 -8.92 9.03 -3.57
C HIS A 143 -9.29 9.25 -2.09
N GLN A 144 -8.37 9.78 -1.29
CA GLN A 144 -8.61 10.11 0.12
C GLN A 144 -9.64 11.24 0.32
N LEU A 145 -9.83 12.09 -0.70
CA LEU A 145 -10.77 13.22 -0.67
C LEU A 145 -12.21 12.81 -1.01
N VAL A 146 -12.43 11.57 -1.46
CA VAL A 146 -13.74 11.06 -1.86
C VAL A 146 -14.64 10.93 -0.64
N VAL A 147 -15.73 11.72 -0.64
CA VAL A 147 -16.79 11.67 0.37
C VAL A 147 -17.91 10.75 -0.10
N SER A 148 -18.33 9.81 0.76
CA SER A 148 -19.38 8.85 0.41
C SER A 148 -20.76 9.48 0.24
N GLY A 149 -21.04 10.60 0.89
CA GLY A 149 -22.27 11.39 0.78
C GLY A 149 -23.49 10.77 1.49
N LYS A 150 -23.70 9.46 1.37
CA LYS A 150 -24.85 8.77 1.96
C LYS A 150 -24.50 7.38 2.48
N ALA A 151 -25.23 6.93 3.51
CA ALA A 151 -25.05 5.59 4.11
C ALA A 151 -25.28 4.43 3.11
N GLY A 152 -26.19 4.61 2.14
CA GLY A 152 -26.49 3.64 1.10
C GLY A 152 -25.27 3.28 0.25
N ARG A 153 -24.35 4.23 0.00
CA ARG A 153 -23.12 3.94 -0.73
C ARG A 153 -22.22 2.93 0.00
N THR A 154 -22.14 3.05 1.32
CA THR A 154 -21.40 2.10 2.16
C THR A 154 -22.02 0.70 2.06
N ARG A 155 -23.38 0.61 1.99
CA ARG A 155 -24.11 -0.63 1.77
C ARG A 155 -23.80 -1.27 0.41
N TRP A 156 -23.72 -0.46 -0.64
CA TRP A 156 -23.35 -0.94 -1.97
C TRP A 156 -21.93 -1.52 -2.03
N LEU A 157 -21.03 -1.02 -1.18
CA LEU A 157 -19.68 -1.56 -0.99
C LEU A 157 -19.63 -2.82 -0.10
N GLY A 158 -20.80 -3.39 0.24
CA GLY A 158 -20.90 -4.61 1.06
C GLY A 158 -20.69 -4.40 2.56
N ARG A 159 -20.60 -3.16 3.02
CA ARG A 159 -20.39 -2.85 4.44
C ARG A 159 -21.72 -2.64 5.15
N ARG A 160 -22.01 -3.44 6.17
CA ARG A 160 -23.16 -3.24 7.05
C ARG A 160 -22.89 -2.14 8.08
N PRO A 161 -23.95 -1.47 8.57
CA PRO A 161 -23.85 -0.54 9.70
C PRO A 161 -23.22 -1.21 10.92
N ARG A 162 -22.44 -0.47 11.67
CA ARG A 162 -21.82 -0.94 12.92
C ARG A 162 -22.53 -0.32 14.12
N THR A 163 -22.89 -1.18 15.07
CA THR A 163 -23.42 -0.76 16.36
C THR A 163 -22.27 -0.30 17.27
N ARG A 164 -22.46 0.81 17.97
CA ARG A 164 -21.49 1.31 18.96
C ARG A 164 -21.51 0.41 20.20
N ALA A 165 -20.35 0.22 20.82
CA ALA A 165 -20.18 -0.59 22.02
C ALA A 165 -21.13 -0.17 23.18
N VAL A 166 -21.33 1.12 23.35
CA VAL A 166 -22.16 1.71 24.42
C VAL A 166 -23.63 1.29 24.33
N VAL A 167 -24.14 0.95 23.15
CA VAL A 167 -25.57 0.54 22.97
C VAL A 167 -25.74 -0.96 22.94
N MET A 168 -24.68 -1.72 23.18
CA MET A 168 -24.74 -3.18 23.33
C MET A 168 -25.07 -3.58 24.77
N ASN A 169 -25.51 -4.83 24.93
CA ASN A 169 -25.68 -5.42 26.26
C ASN A 169 -24.32 -5.84 26.87
N PRO A 170 -24.21 -5.98 28.21
CA PRO A 170 -22.95 -6.38 28.85
C PRO A 170 -22.39 -7.71 28.36
N VAL A 171 -23.25 -8.65 27.93
CA VAL A 171 -22.85 -9.94 27.35
C VAL A 171 -22.15 -9.79 26.01
N ASP A 172 -22.49 -8.76 25.24
CA ASP A 172 -21.98 -8.55 23.88
C ASP A 172 -20.68 -7.72 23.85
N HIS A 173 -20.53 -6.81 24.83
CA HIS A 173 -19.39 -5.91 24.88
C HIS A 173 -19.10 -5.42 26.31
N PRO A 174 -17.82 -5.35 26.73
CA PRO A 174 -17.45 -4.86 28.06
C PRO A 174 -17.93 -3.43 28.39
N MET A 175 -18.22 -2.62 27.39
CA MET A 175 -18.75 -1.26 27.54
C MET A 175 -20.27 -1.19 27.42
N GLY A 176 -20.93 -2.31 27.31
CA GLY A 176 -22.39 -2.40 27.24
C GLY A 176 -23.06 -2.31 28.60
N GLY A 177 -24.36 -2.05 28.60
CA GLY A 177 -25.19 -1.97 29.80
C GLY A 177 -25.21 -0.58 30.45
N GLY A 178 -25.84 -0.49 31.62
CA GLY A 178 -26.08 0.74 32.36
C GLY A 178 -27.41 1.40 32.04
N GLU A 179 -27.80 2.40 32.83
CA GLU A 179 -28.98 3.24 32.59
C GLU A 179 -28.62 4.46 31.74
N GLY A 180 -29.41 4.75 30.72
CA GLY A 180 -29.20 5.89 29.84
C GLY A 180 -27.88 5.84 29.09
N ARG A 181 -27.19 6.98 29.01
CA ARG A 181 -25.88 7.10 28.30
C ARG A 181 -24.70 6.78 29.22
N ALA A 182 -24.63 5.57 29.74
CA ALA A 182 -23.48 5.14 30.53
C ALA A 182 -22.21 5.07 29.67
N SER A 183 -21.08 5.57 30.16
CA SER A 183 -19.80 5.57 29.44
C SER A 183 -19.10 4.20 29.40
N GLY A 184 -19.55 3.23 30.21
CA GLY A 184 -18.98 1.88 30.28
C GLY A 184 -17.55 1.79 30.84
N GLY A 185 -17.06 2.85 31.48
CA GLY A 185 -15.71 2.93 32.05
C GLY A 185 -14.59 3.19 31.02
N HIS A 186 -13.40 2.68 31.28
CA HIS A 186 -12.25 2.86 30.39
C HIS A 186 -12.50 2.21 29.04
N PRO A 187 -12.24 2.89 27.89
CA PRO A 187 -12.50 2.35 26.56
C PRO A 187 -11.81 1.01 26.32
N ARG A 188 -12.57 0.02 25.92
CA ARG A 188 -12.09 -1.35 25.64
C ARG A 188 -12.61 -1.86 24.28
N SER A 189 -11.87 -2.78 23.69
CA SER A 189 -12.33 -3.57 22.55
C SER A 189 -13.34 -4.65 22.98
N LYS A 190 -14.01 -5.30 22.03
CA LYS A 190 -14.90 -6.43 22.31
C LYS A 190 -14.20 -7.57 23.08
N LYS A 191 -12.89 -7.72 22.91
CA LYS A 191 -12.06 -8.71 23.63
C LYS A 191 -11.55 -8.23 24.99
N GLY A 192 -12.00 -7.07 25.47
CA GLY A 192 -11.56 -6.49 26.76
C GLY A 192 -10.23 -5.76 26.73
N ILE A 193 -9.54 -5.69 25.61
CA ILE A 193 -8.24 -5.02 25.48
C ILE A 193 -8.45 -3.50 25.55
N PRO A 194 -7.70 -2.77 26.41
CA PRO A 194 -7.77 -1.31 26.48
C PRO A 194 -7.53 -0.66 25.11
N ALA A 195 -8.42 0.26 24.73
CA ALA A 195 -8.31 0.97 23.44
C ALA A 195 -7.37 2.17 23.47
N LYS A 196 -7.03 2.66 24.68
CA LYS A 196 -6.10 3.77 24.91
C LYS A 196 -4.98 3.32 25.83
N GLY A 197 -3.76 3.79 25.56
CA GLY A 197 -2.58 3.50 26.37
C GLY A 197 -2.01 2.08 26.24
N TYR A 198 -2.68 1.18 25.53
CA TYR A 198 -2.18 -0.17 25.28
C TYR A 198 -1.40 -0.22 23.96
N ARG A 199 -0.25 -0.87 24.01
CA ARG A 199 0.60 -1.06 22.81
C ARG A 199 -0.01 -2.14 21.94
N THR A 200 -0.40 -1.78 20.71
CA THR A 200 -1.10 -2.67 19.75
C THR A 200 -0.20 -3.22 18.63
N ARG A 201 1.07 -2.84 18.64
CA ARG A 201 2.11 -3.31 17.72
C ARG A 201 3.29 -3.92 18.47
#